data_18805f1d30a48276cc1a326921f563b5
#
_entry.id   18805f1d30a48276cc1a326921f563b5
#
_cell.length_a   1.000
_cell.length_b   1.000
_cell.length_c   1.000
_cell.angle_alpha   90.00
_cell.angle_beta   90.00
_cell.angle_gamma   90.00
#
_symmetry.space_group_name_H-M   'P 1'
#
loop_
_entity.id
_entity.type
_entity.pdbx_description
1 polymer ?
#
loop_
_entity_poly.entity_id
_entity_poly.type
_entity_poly.pdbx_seq_one_letter_code
_entity_poly.pdbx_strand_id
1 'polypeptide(L)'
;MKKLLLALSAAVLFSGAAQAERYVMVTHGEGKDPFWPVVQKGGEDAARAVGAEFEYIFNPSGDMGDMAKSIAAAAATQPDGMVVSLPDPDALGQAIKDAVAAGIPVITMNSGLESSKEVGALMHVGQPEFLAGQAAGSRAKAEGATKALCFIQEAYNTALNDRCNGYGESVPTKLVDSSNDPATIPTRAAAGLQANPDIDAVLSVGPHVCVGVQQAIDELGMSVHHSCFDLSPPVMDMINAGKVKYTIDQQQRLQGYMPVITLHLYNTGAAVSYTHLTLPTRS
;
A
#
# COMPACT_ATOMS: atom_id res chain seq x y z
N MET A 1 61.28 -14.88 -51.34
CA MET A 1 60.13 -15.59 -50.87
C MET A 1 59.67 -14.91 -49.52
N LYS A 2 58.76 -13.99 -49.63
CA LYS A 2 58.24 -13.21 -48.50
C LYS A 2 57.06 -13.98 -47.90
N LYS A 3 57.14 -14.49 -46.68
CA LYS A 3 56.07 -15.11 -45.96
C LYS A 3 55.20 -14.01 -45.32
N LEU A 4 53.95 -13.86 -45.81
CA LEU A 4 52.96 -12.96 -45.28
C LEU A 4 52.29 -13.67 -44.09
N LEU A 5 52.54 -13.18 -42.89
CA LEU A 5 51.86 -13.62 -41.68
C LEU A 5 50.52 -12.82 -41.58
N LEU A 6 49.39 -13.46 -41.84
CA LEU A 6 48.07 -12.94 -41.50
C LEU A 6 47.83 -13.13 -39.99
N ALA A 7 47.87 -12.05 -39.25
CA ALA A 7 47.40 -12.02 -37.88
C ALA A 7 45.86 -11.88 -37.91
N LEU A 8 45.14 -12.96 -37.63
CA LEU A 8 43.69 -12.98 -37.46
C LEU A 8 43.37 -12.49 -36.02
N SER A 9 43.04 -11.22 -35.86
CA SER A 9 42.57 -10.65 -34.59
C SER A 9 41.14 -11.12 -34.38
N ALA A 10 40.95 -12.12 -33.52
CA ALA A 10 39.64 -12.52 -33.02
C ALA A 10 39.13 -11.43 -32.06
N ALA A 11 38.29 -10.55 -32.53
CA ALA A 11 37.53 -9.65 -31.70
C ALA A 11 36.45 -10.52 -30.96
N VAL A 12 36.74 -10.88 -29.74
CA VAL A 12 35.72 -11.48 -28.82
C VAL A 12 34.73 -10.39 -28.48
N LEU A 13 33.62 -10.35 -29.19
CA LEU A 13 32.45 -9.57 -28.78
C LEU A 13 31.93 -10.19 -27.52
N PHE A 14 32.29 -9.64 -26.37
CA PHE A 14 31.56 -9.84 -25.13
C PHE A 14 30.19 -9.18 -25.33
N SER A 15 29.24 -9.91 -25.88
CA SER A 15 27.84 -9.61 -25.72
C SER A 15 27.55 -9.89 -24.23
N GLY A 16 27.78 -8.89 -23.39
CA GLY A 16 27.21 -8.93 -22.06
C GLY A 16 25.69 -9.11 -22.24
N ALA A 17 25.17 -10.28 -21.91
CA ALA A 17 23.75 -10.44 -21.77
C ALA A 17 23.33 -9.35 -20.78
N ALA A 18 22.55 -8.37 -21.20
CA ALA A 18 21.97 -7.40 -20.31
C ALA A 18 21.17 -8.23 -19.29
N GLN A 19 21.66 -8.26 -18.05
CA GLN A 19 20.95 -8.94 -16.98
C GLN A 19 19.62 -8.20 -16.78
N ALA A 20 18.51 -8.95 -16.70
CA ALA A 20 17.22 -8.34 -16.42
C ALA A 20 17.29 -7.59 -15.08
N GLU A 21 16.72 -6.39 -15.05
CA GLU A 21 16.60 -5.67 -13.78
C GLU A 21 15.78 -6.50 -12.78
N ARG A 22 16.11 -6.42 -11.51
CA ARG A 22 15.43 -7.14 -10.44
C ARG A 22 14.87 -6.19 -9.41
N TYR A 23 13.56 -6.25 -9.21
CA TYR A 23 12.82 -5.42 -8.25
C TYR A 23 12.26 -6.26 -7.11
N VAL A 24 12.40 -5.76 -5.88
CA VAL A 24 11.87 -6.42 -4.70
C VAL A 24 10.83 -5.51 -4.05
N MET A 25 9.64 -6.05 -3.80
CA MET A 25 8.57 -5.36 -3.09
C MET A 25 8.37 -6.02 -1.73
N VAL A 26 8.52 -5.24 -0.64
CA VAL A 26 8.31 -5.69 0.74
C VAL A 26 7.11 -4.95 1.31
N THR A 27 6.10 -5.69 1.78
CA THR A 27 4.86 -5.12 2.29
C THR A 27 4.50 -5.64 3.67
N HIS A 28 3.76 -4.83 4.44
CA HIS A 28 3.24 -5.21 5.76
C HIS A 28 2.00 -6.11 5.68
N GLY A 29 1.55 -6.44 4.47
CA GLY A 29 0.34 -7.23 4.28
C GLY A 29 0.41 -8.58 4.94
N GLU A 30 -0.62 -8.91 5.70
CA GLU A 30 -0.86 -10.26 6.19
C GLU A 30 -1.65 -11.07 5.16
N GLY A 31 -1.39 -12.37 5.07
CA GLY A 31 -1.91 -13.23 3.99
C GLY A 31 -3.43 -13.42 3.93
N LYS A 32 -4.19 -12.83 4.86
CA LYS A 32 -5.66 -12.90 4.91
C LYS A 32 -6.37 -11.66 4.36
N ASP A 33 -5.64 -10.57 4.12
CA ASP A 33 -6.18 -9.33 3.57
C ASP A 33 -6.26 -9.40 2.05
N PRO A 34 -7.44 -9.31 1.43
CA PRO A 34 -7.62 -9.38 -0.02
C PRO A 34 -7.03 -8.20 -0.80
N PHE A 35 -6.58 -7.15 -0.13
CA PHE A 35 -5.91 -5.99 -0.72
C PHE A 35 -4.57 -6.38 -1.38
N TRP A 36 -3.73 -7.11 -0.65
CA TRP A 36 -2.33 -7.34 -1.02
C TRP A 36 -2.11 -8.23 -2.24
N PRO A 37 -2.89 -9.29 -2.50
CA PRO A 37 -2.78 -10.06 -3.74
C PRO A 37 -3.02 -9.22 -5.00
N VAL A 38 -3.85 -8.17 -4.93
CA VAL A 38 -4.09 -7.25 -6.04
C VAL A 38 -2.88 -6.33 -6.27
N VAL A 39 -2.25 -5.87 -5.19
CA VAL A 39 -0.98 -5.11 -5.25
C VAL A 39 0.13 -5.96 -5.86
N GLN A 40 0.34 -7.19 -5.35
CA GLN A 40 1.33 -8.14 -5.89
C GLN A 40 1.14 -8.33 -7.39
N LYS A 41 -0.10 -8.59 -7.82
CA LYS A 41 -0.43 -8.75 -9.23
C LYS A 41 -0.07 -7.53 -10.08
N GLY A 42 -0.24 -6.33 -9.51
CA GLY A 42 0.20 -5.08 -10.15
C GLY A 42 1.70 -5.05 -10.39
N GLY A 43 2.51 -5.39 -9.37
CA GLY A 43 3.98 -5.47 -9.48
C GLY A 43 4.46 -6.52 -10.49
N GLU A 44 3.87 -7.71 -10.47
CA GLU A 44 4.16 -8.78 -11.43
C GLU A 44 3.85 -8.38 -12.87
N ASP A 45 2.72 -7.69 -13.09
CA ASP A 45 2.33 -7.24 -14.43
C ASP A 45 3.26 -6.12 -14.94
N ALA A 46 3.71 -5.22 -14.05
CA ALA A 46 4.66 -4.18 -14.37
C ALA A 46 6.03 -4.76 -14.75
N ALA A 47 6.57 -5.66 -13.92
CA ALA A 47 7.85 -6.31 -14.20
C ALA A 47 7.83 -7.08 -15.52
N ARG A 48 6.74 -7.81 -15.80
CA ARG A 48 6.54 -8.48 -17.09
C ARG A 48 6.52 -7.50 -18.28
N ALA A 49 5.90 -6.34 -18.10
CA ALA A 49 5.80 -5.32 -19.15
C ALA A 49 7.16 -4.73 -19.53
N VAL A 50 8.12 -4.67 -18.59
CA VAL A 50 9.46 -4.12 -18.81
C VAL A 50 10.55 -5.20 -18.93
N GLY A 51 10.21 -6.48 -18.82
CA GLY A 51 11.16 -7.60 -18.92
C GLY A 51 12.07 -7.73 -17.69
N ALA A 52 11.62 -7.28 -16.52
CA ALA A 52 12.35 -7.36 -15.27
C ALA A 52 11.94 -8.60 -14.44
N GLU A 53 12.81 -9.00 -13.51
CA GLU A 53 12.48 -9.94 -12.44
C GLU A 53 11.77 -9.23 -11.30
N PHE A 54 10.83 -9.91 -10.64
CA PHE A 54 10.06 -9.35 -9.55
C PHE A 54 9.94 -10.34 -8.39
N GLU A 55 10.26 -9.88 -7.20
CA GLU A 55 10.10 -10.63 -5.96
C GLU A 55 9.13 -9.89 -5.03
N TYR A 56 8.15 -10.59 -4.50
CA TYR A 56 7.19 -10.06 -3.54
C TYR A 56 7.38 -10.72 -2.18
N ILE A 57 7.64 -9.93 -1.17
CA ILE A 57 7.81 -10.35 0.23
C ILE A 57 6.71 -9.71 1.06
N PHE A 58 5.83 -10.52 1.62
CA PHE A 58 4.83 -10.07 2.57
C PHE A 58 5.27 -10.42 4.01
N ASN A 59 4.68 -9.73 5.00
CA ASN A 59 4.98 -9.95 6.41
C ASN A 59 3.92 -10.84 7.07
N PRO A 60 4.11 -12.17 7.15
CA PRO A 60 3.08 -13.08 7.62
C PRO A 60 2.80 -12.99 9.12
N SER A 61 3.73 -12.44 9.90
CA SER A 61 3.59 -12.30 11.37
C SER A 61 2.85 -11.02 11.78
N GLY A 62 2.76 -10.02 10.90
CA GLY A 62 2.31 -8.67 11.27
C GLY A 62 3.28 -7.92 12.19
N ASP A 63 4.42 -8.52 12.55
CA ASP A 63 5.45 -7.88 13.40
C ASP A 63 6.34 -6.96 12.59
N MET A 64 6.42 -5.69 12.96
CA MET A 64 7.22 -4.68 12.23
C MET A 64 8.73 -4.92 12.35
N GLY A 65 9.19 -5.55 13.44
CA GLY A 65 10.59 -5.95 13.58
C GLY A 65 10.98 -7.06 12.61
N ASP A 66 10.07 -8.01 12.31
CA ASP A 66 10.29 -9.03 11.28
C ASP A 66 10.25 -8.42 9.87
N MET A 67 9.37 -7.46 9.64
CA MET A 67 9.36 -6.71 8.38
C MET A 67 10.67 -5.92 8.18
N ALA A 68 11.19 -5.27 9.22
CA ALA A 68 12.47 -4.56 9.14
C ALA A 68 13.61 -5.51 8.75
N LYS A 69 13.65 -6.73 9.32
CA LYS A 69 14.61 -7.78 8.91
C LYS A 69 14.43 -8.20 7.46
N SER A 70 13.19 -8.31 6.98
CA SER A 70 12.88 -8.64 5.58
C SER A 70 13.36 -7.54 4.63
N ILE A 71 13.18 -6.26 5.00
CA ILE A 71 13.71 -5.12 4.23
C ILE A 71 15.25 -5.20 4.16
N ALA A 72 15.92 -5.42 5.30
CA ALA A 72 17.38 -5.54 5.35
C ALA A 72 17.90 -6.74 4.55
N ALA A 73 17.23 -7.89 4.63
CA ALA A 73 17.56 -9.09 3.86
C ALA A 73 17.39 -8.85 2.35
N ALA A 74 16.30 -8.21 1.93
CA ALA A 74 16.08 -7.83 0.54
C ALA A 74 17.19 -6.88 0.05
N ALA A 75 17.52 -5.84 0.81
CA ALA A 75 18.57 -4.89 0.47
C ALA A 75 19.96 -5.56 0.35
N ALA A 76 20.27 -6.54 1.20
CA ALA A 76 21.53 -7.29 1.15
C ALA A 76 21.71 -8.08 -0.17
N THR A 77 20.64 -8.38 -0.89
CA THR A 77 20.69 -9.03 -2.21
C THR A 77 21.00 -8.05 -3.35
N GLN A 78 21.14 -6.75 -3.08
CA GLN A 78 21.46 -5.70 -4.04
C GLN A 78 20.53 -5.69 -5.26
N PRO A 79 19.18 -5.54 -5.08
CA PRO A 79 18.27 -5.39 -6.20
C PRO A 79 18.48 -4.04 -6.92
N ASP A 80 18.03 -3.94 -8.16
CA ASP A 80 18.06 -2.70 -8.93
C ASP A 80 17.03 -1.67 -8.41
N GLY A 81 16.13 -2.07 -7.53
CA GLY A 81 15.22 -1.18 -6.82
C GLY A 81 14.32 -1.92 -5.84
N MET A 82 13.87 -1.18 -4.84
CA MET A 82 12.95 -1.70 -3.82
C MET A 82 11.68 -0.86 -3.74
N VAL A 83 10.57 -1.55 -3.50
CA VAL A 83 9.28 -0.94 -3.17
C VAL A 83 8.91 -1.37 -1.76
N VAL A 84 8.63 -0.44 -0.86
CA VAL A 84 8.39 -0.76 0.55
C VAL A 84 7.14 -0.03 1.07
N SER A 85 6.22 -0.75 1.70
CA SER A 85 5.15 -0.09 2.46
C SER A 85 5.69 0.36 3.82
N LEU A 86 5.25 1.53 4.30
CA LEU A 86 5.80 2.16 5.52
C LEU A 86 4.70 2.50 6.53
N PRO A 87 4.02 1.48 7.12
CA PRO A 87 2.92 1.71 8.05
C PRO A 87 3.37 2.27 9.41
N ASP A 88 4.59 1.91 9.83
CA ASP A 88 5.22 2.35 11.07
C ASP A 88 6.62 2.91 10.76
N PRO A 89 6.75 4.23 10.61
CA PRO A 89 8.03 4.88 10.30
C PRO A 89 9.09 4.69 11.38
N ASP A 90 8.70 4.59 12.65
CA ASP A 90 9.63 4.42 13.77
C ASP A 90 10.28 3.02 13.73
N ALA A 91 9.49 2.01 13.41
CA ALA A 91 9.98 0.62 13.34
C ALA A 91 10.76 0.32 12.05
N LEU A 92 10.34 0.88 10.91
CA LEU A 92 10.85 0.50 9.58
C LEU A 92 11.80 1.52 8.96
N GLY A 93 11.74 2.78 9.40
CA GLY A 93 12.45 3.88 8.75
C GLY A 93 13.95 3.68 8.66
N GLN A 94 14.59 3.10 9.69
CA GLN A 94 16.03 2.87 9.67
C GLN A 94 16.43 1.82 8.62
N ALA A 95 15.69 0.72 8.49
CA ALA A 95 15.99 -0.31 7.49
C ALA A 95 15.86 0.23 6.04
N ILE A 96 14.92 1.15 5.81
CA ILE A 96 14.77 1.83 4.51
C ILE A 96 15.94 2.79 4.28
N LYS A 97 16.31 3.61 5.27
CA LYS A 97 17.47 4.52 5.19
C LYS A 97 18.78 3.75 4.88
N ASP A 98 18.97 2.59 5.48
CA ASP A 98 20.13 1.74 5.23
C ASP A 98 20.15 1.19 3.80
N ALA A 99 19.01 0.77 3.25
CA ALA A 99 18.87 0.35 1.86
C ALA A 99 19.20 1.51 0.88
N VAL A 100 18.70 2.71 1.15
CA VAL A 100 19.00 3.92 0.37
C VAL A 100 20.49 4.26 0.46
N ALA A 101 21.09 4.20 1.65
CA ALA A 101 22.51 4.46 1.87
C ALA A 101 23.42 3.42 1.15
N ALA A 102 22.92 2.20 0.93
CA ALA A 102 23.59 1.18 0.13
C ALA A 102 23.47 1.44 -1.39
N GLY A 103 22.85 2.54 -1.80
CA GLY A 103 22.70 2.95 -3.20
C GLY A 103 21.48 2.33 -3.92
N ILE A 104 20.59 1.65 -3.21
CA ILE A 104 19.40 1.05 -3.81
C ILE A 104 18.31 2.13 -3.93
N PRO A 105 17.76 2.38 -5.13
CA PRO A 105 16.61 3.27 -5.29
C PRO A 105 15.37 2.66 -4.61
N VAL A 106 14.77 3.40 -3.68
CA VAL A 106 13.59 2.96 -2.93
C VAL A 106 12.40 3.85 -3.25
N ILE A 107 11.24 3.23 -3.46
CA ILE A 107 9.93 3.88 -3.54
C ILE A 107 9.10 3.35 -2.38
N THR A 108 8.53 4.26 -1.57
CA THR A 108 7.53 3.86 -0.59
C THR A 108 6.15 3.75 -1.25
N MET A 109 5.30 2.86 -0.72
CA MET A 109 3.96 2.69 -1.26
C MET A 109 2.91 2.44 -0.18
N ASN A 110 1.65 2.68 -0.51
CA ASN A 110 0.47 2.48 0.35
C ASN A 110 0.49 3.36 1.60
N SER A 111 1.25 2.99 2.63
CA SER A 111 1.40 3.72 3.88
C SER A 111 2.72 4.48 3.92
N GLY A 112 2.78 5.58 4.69
CA GLY A 112 4.01 6.33 4.97
C GLY A 112 4.29 7.50 4.05
N LEU A 113 3.28 8.10 3.42
CA LEU A 113 3.42 9.29 2.56
C LEU A 113 4.24 10.39 3.24
N GLU A 114 3.87 10.76 4.48
CA GLU A 114 4.49 11.88 5.21
C GLU A 114 5.97 11.62 5.55
N SER A 115 6.33 10.35 5.79
CA SER A 115 7.69 9.93 6.16
C SER A 115 8.56 9.52 4.97
N SER A 116 7.98 9.39 3.78
CA SER A 116 8.65 8.90 2.57
C SER A 116 9.92 9.68 2.25
N LYS A 117 9.86 11.00 2.30
CA LYS A 117 11.00 11.88 2.02
C LYS A 117 12.09 11.76 3.11
N GLU A 118 11.69 11.61 4.37
CA GLU A 118 12.61 11.51 5.51
C GLU A 118 13.46 10.24 5.46
N VAL A 119 12.89 9.14 4.99
CA VAL A 119 13.62 7.87 4.82
C VAL A 119 14.46 7.83 3.55
N GLY A 120 14.46 8.89 2.74
CA GLY A 120 15.27 9.01 1.53
C GLY A 120 14.68 8.30 0.31
N ALA A 121 13.40 7.93 0.32
CA ALA A 121 12.76 7.33 -0.84
C ALA A 121 12.66 8.34 -2.00
N LEU A 122 12.74 7.83 -3.24
CA LEU A 122 12.61 8.64 -4.46
C LEU A 122 11.25 9.33 -4.55
N MET A 123 10.20 8.60 -4.18
CA MET A 123 8.82 9.07 -4.13
C MET A 123 7.96 8.13 -3.31
N HIS A 124 6.70 8.52 -3.12
CA HIS A 124 5.64 7.67 -2.58
C HIS A 124 4.58 7.39 -3.63
N VAL A 125 4.06 6.17 -3.67
CA VAL A 125 2.90 5.78 -4.49
C VAL A 125 1.78 5.30 -3.58
N GLY A 126 0.79 6.13 -3.37
CA GLY A 126 -0.35 5.89 -2.48
C GLY A 126 -1.36 7.01 -2.61
N GLN A 127 -2.31 7.06 -1.68
CA GLN A 127 -3.25 8.18 -1.58
C GLN A 127 -2.92 9.02 -0.34
N PRO A 128 -3.29 10.32 -0.32
CA PRO A 128 -3.24 11.12 0.90
C PRO A 128 -4.39 10.70 1.82
N GLU A 129 -4.09 9.86 2.80
CA GLU A 129 -5.07 9.12 3.59
C GLU A 129 -5.99 10.01 4.44
N PHE A 130 -5.43 11.09 5.01
CA PHE A 130 -6.22 12.07 5.74
C PHE A 130 -7.26 12.74 4.84
N LEU A 131 -6.88 13.14 3.62
CA LEU A 131 -7.81 13.76 2.65
C LEU A 131 -8.87 12.77 2.15
N ALA A 132 -8.50 11.51 1.96
CA ALA A 132 -9.46 10.45 1.62
C ALA A 132 -10.47 10.25 2.75
N GLY A 133 -10.01 10.26 4.00
CA GLY A 133 -10.86 10.25 5.19
C GLY A 133 -11.79 11.46 5.26
N GLN A 134 -11.29 12.67 5.01
CA GLN A 134 -12.10 13.89 4.97
C GLN A 134 -13.21 13.82 3.91
N ALA A 135 -12.87 13.33 2.72
CA ALA A 135 -13.86 13.16 1.64
C ALA A 135 -14.95 12.16 2.03
N ALA A 136 -14.57 11.02 2.65
CA ALA A 136 -15.51 10.04 3.16
C ALA A 136 -16.40 10.61 4.27
N GLY A 137 -15.83 11.30 5.26
CA GLY A 137 -16.58 11.93 6.35
C GLY A 137 -17.53 13.02 5.87
N SER A 138 -17.09 13.86 4.92
CA SER A 138 -17.92 14.90 4.32
C SER A 138 -19.13 14.31 3.61
N ARG A 139 -18.95 13.21 2.88
CA ARG A 139 -20.03 12.48 2.23
C ARG A 139 -20.99 11.87 3.25
N ALA A 140 -20.46 11.17 4.26
CA ALA A 140 -21.28 10.58 5.32
C ALA A 140 -22.13 11.63 6.04
N LYS A 141 -21.55 12.79 6.37
CA LYS A 141 -22.28 13.92 6.96
C LYS A 141 -23.38 14.43 6.05
N ALA A 142 -23.12 14.60 4.75
CA ALA A 142 -24.13 15.03 3.78
C ALA A 142 -25.27 14.01 3.63
N GLU A 143 -25.00 12.72 3.89
CA GLU A 143 -25.98 11.63 3.91
C GLU A 143 -26.65 11.44 5.30
N GLY A 144 -26.36 12.31 6.27
CA GLY A 144 -27.04 12.41 7.57
C GLY A 144 -26.31 11.80 8.76
N ALA A 145 -25.07 11.33 8.59
CA ALA A 145 -24.26 10.81 9.71
C ALA A 145 -23.90 11.92 10.72
N THR A 146 -24.05 11.61 12.01
CA THR A 146 -23.78 12.57 13.10
C THR A 146 -22.77 12.11 14.11
N LYS A 147 -22.59 10.78 14.30
CA LYS A 147 -21.65 10.19 15.22
C LYS A 147 -21.22 8.80 14.76
N ALA A 148 -19.92 8.56 14.69
CA ALA A 148 -19.37 7.36 14.08
C ALA A 148 -18.42 6.56 14.97
N LEU A 149 -18.29 5.26 14.65
CA LEU A 149 -17.13 4.45 14.97
C LEU A 149 -16.28 4.24 13.70
N CYS A 150 -14.96 4.30 13.87
CA CYS A 150 -14.01 3.90 12.86
C CYS A 150 -13.31 2.61 13.28
N PHE A 151 -13.52 1.53 12.53
CA PHE A 151 -12.92 0.23 12.78
C PHE A 151 -11.60 0.10 12.03
N ILE A 152 -10.50 -0.08 12.79
CA ILE A 152 -9.12 -0.14 12.32
C ILE A 152 -8.52 -1.49 12.68
N GLN A 153 -7.87 -2.15 11.73
CA GLN A 153 -7.27 -3.47 11.95
C GLN A 153 -5.81 -3.44 12.40
N GLU A 154 -5.11 -2.33 12.17
CA GLU A 154 -3.69 -2.16 12.45
C GLU A 154 -3.47 -0.84 13.18
N ALA A 155 -3.57 -0.85 14.51
CA ALA A 155 -3.51 0.35 15.33
C ALA A 155 -2.16 1.11 15.20
N TYR A 156 -1.08 0.41 14.83
CA TYR A 156 0.24 0.99 14.56
C TYR A 156 0.33 1.71 13.22
N ASN A 157 -0.57 1.44 12.29
CA ASN A 157 -0.53 1.96 10.92
C ASN A 157 -1.03 3.40 10.87
N THR A 158 -0.09 4.33 10.62
CA THR A 158 -0.38 5.76 10.57
C THR A 158 -1.40 6.12 9.49
N ALA A 159 -1.34 5.46 8.33
CA ALA A 159 -2.26 5.68 7.23
C ALA A 159 -3.72 5.37 7.60
N LEU A 160 -3.95 4.28 8.34
CA LEU A 160 -5.30 3.92 8.78
C LEU A 160 -5.83 4.88 9.85
N ASN A 161 -4.96 5.34 10.75
CA ASN A 161 -5.31 6.39 11.71
C ASN A 161 -5.71 7.69 10.99
N ASP A 162 -4.98 8.07 9.94
CA ASP A 162 -5.28 9.26 9.14
C ASP A 162 -6.63 9.19 8.45
N ARG A 163 -7.05 8.01 7.94
CA ARG A 163 -8.42 7.80 7.41
C ARG A 163 -9.48 8.14 8.45
N CYS A 164 -9.32 7.60 9.67
CA CYS A 164 -10.25 7.84 10.77
C CYS A 164 -10.24 9.30 11.22
N ASN A 165 -9.05 9.90 11.34
CA ASN A 165 -8.89 11.29 11.75
C ASN A 165 -9.52 12.25 10.73
N GLY A 166 -9.25 12.04 9.43
CA GLY A 166 -9.86 12.80 8.36
C GLY A 166 -11.38 12.70 8.33
N TYR A 167 -11.93 11.49 8.53
CA TYR A 167 -13.37 11.28 8.64
C TYR A 167 -13.96 12.04 9.84
N GLY A 168 -13.22 12.04 10.94
CA GLY A 168 -13.56 12.73 12.20
C GLY A 168 -13.73 14.24 12.09
N GLU A 169 -13.10 14.88 11.08
CA GLU A 169 -13.28 16.32 10.81
C GLU A 169 -14.73 16.71 10.46
N SER A 170 -15.49 15.79 9.89
CA SER A 170 -16.87 16.02 9.50
C SER A 170 -17.89 15.34 10.43
N VAL A 171 -17.58 14.14 10.88
CA VAL A 171 -18.45 13.31 11.74
C VAL A 171 -17.65 12.91 12.96
N PRO A 172 -18.02 13.36 14.19
CA PRO A 172 -17.35 12.97 15.43
C PRO A 172 -17.17 11.44 15.50
N THR A 173 -15.92 11.00 15.58
CA THR A 173 -15.55 9.59 15.35
C THR A 173 -14.69 9.06 16.48
N LYS A 174 -15.00 7.85 16.95
CA LYS A 174 -14.19 7.11 17.93
C LYS A 174 -13.57 5.89 17.23
N LEU A 175 -12.27 5.67 17.46
CA LEU A 175 -11.55 4.50 16.95
C LEU A 175 -11.89 3.25 17.75
N VAL A 176 -11.97 2.12 17.03
CA VAL A 176 -12.15 0.79 17.60
C VAL A 176 -11.18 -0.17 16.91
N ASP A 177 -10.32 -0.82 17.66
CA ASP A 177 -9.44 -1.88 17.16
C ASP A 177 -10.28 -3.11 16.81
N SER A 178 -10.35 -3.44 15.51
CA SER A 178 -11.09 -4.59 14.99
C SER A 178 -10.27 -5.88 14.96
N SER A 179 -8.95 -5.82 15.15
CA SER A 179 -8.00 -6.89 14.79
C SER A 179 -7.90 -7.08 13.28
N ASN A 180 -6.79 -7.68 12.83
CA ASN A 180 -6.56 -8.04 11.43
C ASN A 180 -6.99 -9.49 11.10
N ASP A 181 -7.41 -10.27 12.10
CA ASP A 181 -7.93 -11.64 11.89
C ASP A 181 -9.42 -11.62 11.54
N PRO A 182 -9.81 -11.97 10.30
CA PRO A 182 -11.21 -11.98 9.86
C PRO A 182 -12.15 -12.79 10.75
N ALA A 183 -11.63 -13.83 11.44
CA ALA A 183 -12.44 -14.64 12.34
C ALA A 183 -12.84 -13.90 13.62
N THR A 184 -12.09 -12.89 14.04
CA THR A 184 -12.32 -12.14 15.29
C THR A 184 -13.00 -10.79 15.07
N ILE A 185 -12.96 -10.26 13.85
CA ILE A 185 -13.53 -8.95 13.53
C ILE A 185 -15.02 -8.85 13.91
N PRO A 186 -15.92 -9.81 13.58
CA PRO A 186 -17.34 -9.67 13.90
C PRO A 186 -17.58 -9.53 15.41
N THR A 187 -16.89 -10.33 16.20
CA THR A 187 -17.03 -10.30 17.68
C THR A 187 -16.53 -8.97 18.26
N ARG A 188 -15.38 -8.47 17.80
CA ARG A 188 -14.84 -7.18 18.25
C ARG A 188 -15.72 -6.02 17.80
N ALA A 189 -16.22 -6.09 16.58
CA ALA A 189 -17.13 -5.09 16.03
C ALA A 189 -18.44 -5.05 16.84
N ALA A 190 -19.04 -6.21 17.13
CA ALA A 190 -20.24 -6.29 17.95
C ALA A 190 -20.03 -5.66 19.34
N ALA A 191 -18.89 -5.96 20.00
CA ALA A 191 -18.55 -5.36 21.28
C ALA A 191 -18.42 -3.82 21.18
N GLY A 192 -17.74 -3.32 20.15
CA GLY A 192 -17.60 -1.88 19.89
C GLY A 192 -18.96 -1.19 19.66
N LEU A 193 -19.83 -1.79 18.86
CA LEU A 193 -21.16 -1.29 18.56
C LEU A 193 -22.06 -1.27 19.79
N GLN A 194 -22.09 -2.35 20.56
CA GLN A 194 -22.86 -2.45 21.81
C GLN A 194 -22.42 -1.44 22.88
N ALA A 195 -21.11 -1.17 22.96
CA ALA A 195 -20.57 -0.18 23.88
C ALA A 195 -20.86 1.28 23.48
N ASN A 196 -21.35 1.52 22.26
CA ASN A 196 -21.64 2.85 21.73
C ASN A 196 -23.00 2.86 21.00
N PRO A 197 -24.12 2.69 21.74
CA PRO A 197 -25.44 2.51 21.15
C PRO A 197 -26.03 3.77 20.50
N ASP A 198 -25.40 4.91 20.67
CA ASP A 198 -25.80 6.22 20.18
C ASP A 198 -25.13 6.63 18.86
N ILE A 199 -24.38 5.72 18.22
CA ILE A 199 -23.80 5.97 16.90
C ILE A 199 -24.84 5.73 15.79
N ASP A 200 -24.71 6.50 14.73
CA ASP A 200 -25.52 6.36 13.50
C ASP A 200 -24.66 6.10 12.26
N ALA A 201 -23.32 6.08 12.39
CA ALA A 201 -22.42 5.84 11.30
C ALA A 201 -21.26 4.92 11.69
N VAL A 202 -20.71 4.24 10.68
CA VAL A 202 -19.54 3.36 10.80
C VAL A 202 -18.63 3.56 9.59
N LEU A 203 -17.32 3.69 9.83
CA LEU A 203 -16.27 3.59 8.85
C LEU A 203 -15.44 2.34 9.09
N SER A 204 -15.26 1.50 8.08
CA SER A 204 -14.33 0.35 8.09
C SER A 204 -13.17 0.62 7.13
N VAL A 205 -11.92 0.59 7.64
CA VAL A 205 -10.76 1.08 6.88
C VAL A 205 -10.04 0.03 6.05
N GLY A 206 -10.65 -1.13 5.85
CA GLY A 206 -10.14 -2.19 4.98
C GLY A 206 -11.25 -3.14 4.53
N PRO A 207 -11.05 -3.92 3.45
CA PRO A 207 -12.14 -4.67 2.82
C PRO A 207 -12.64 -5.86 3.67
N HIS A 208 -11.76 -6.58 4.35
CA HIS A 208 -12.15 -7.67 5.27
C HIS A 208 -12.75 -7.13 6.57
N VAL A 209 -12.31 -5.96 7.03
CA VAL A 209 -12.91 -5.25 8.15
C VAL A 209 -14.35 -4.85 7.81
N CYS A 210 -14.56 -4.31 6.60
CA CYS A 210 -15.90 -3.96 6.10
C CYS A 210 -16.87 -5.14 6.17
N VAL A 211 -16.42 -6.33 5.73
CA VAL A 211 -17.22 -7.55 5.75
C VAL A 211 -17.57 -7.97 7.18
N GLY A 212 -16.57 -8.04 8.05
CA GLY A 212 -16.79 -8.50 9.43
C GLY A 212 -17.62 -7.51 10.28
N VAL A 213 -17.42 -6.22 10.07
CA VAL A 213 -18.21 -5.17 10.73
C VAL A 213 -19.66 -5.18 10.23
N GLN A 214 -19.89 -5.37 8.90
CA GLN A 214 -21.25 -5.49 8.39
C GLN A 214 -21.97 -6.72 8.96
N GLN A 215 -21.25 -7.84 9.11
CA GLN A 215 -21.82 -9.02 9.77
C GLN A 215 -22.29 -8.67 11.19
N ALA A 216 -21.50 -7.98 12.00
CA ALA A 216 -21.88 -7.57 13.34
C ALA A 216 -23.09 -6.61 13.34
N ILE A 217 -23.16 -5.68 12.39
CA ILE A 217 -24.31 -4.77 12.23
C ILE A 217 -25.58 -5.56 11.95
N ASP A 218 -25.51 -6.54 11.04
CA ASP A 218 -26.64 -7.40 10.67
C ASP A 218 -27.12 -8.25 11.87
N GLU A 219 -26.19 -8.89 12.60
CA GLU A 219 -26.48 -9.73 13.77
C GLU A 219 -27.11 -8.94 14.93
N LEU A 220 -26.71 -7.68 15.10
CA LEU A 220 -27.27 -6.79 16.11
C LEU A 220 -28.58 -6.11 15.66
N GLY A 221 -28.98 -6.28 14.39
CA GLY A 221 -30.15 -5.64 13.82
C GLY A 221 -30.04 -4.11 13.80
N MET A 222 -28.84 -3.55 13.74
CA MET A 222 -28.61 -2.10 13.72
C MET A 222 -28.84 -1.52 12.33
N SER A 223 -29.29 -0.27 12.28
CA SER A 223 -29.40 0.51 11.05
C SER A 223 -28.48 1.71 11.15
N VAL A 224 -27.31 1.64 10.53
CA VAL A 224 -26.27 2.67 10.57
C VAL A 224 -25.79 2.99 9.16
N HIS A 225 -25.27 4.20 8.96
CA HIS A 225 -24.58 4.59 7.74
C HIS A 225 -23.20 3.91 7.70
N HIS A 226 -23.08 2.77 7.02
CA HIS A 226 -21.81 2.06 6.88
C HIS A 226 -21.09 2.44 5.59
N SER A 227 -19.84 2.88 5.71
CA SER A 227 -18.93 3.17 4.61
C SER A 227 -17.59 2.47 4.81
N CYS A 228 -16.87 2.20 3.72
CA CYS A 228 -15.67 1.39 3.75
C CYS A 228 -14.53 2.00 2.93
N PHE A 229 -13.35 1.44 3.11
CA PHE A 229 -12.23 1.56 2.19
C PHE A 229 -12.03 0.23 1.47
N ASP A 230 -11.53 0.35 0.25
CA ASP A 230 -11.16 -0.71 -0.67
C ASP A 230 -12.27 -1.52 -1.33
N LEU A 231 -11.91 -2.04 -2.48
CA LEU A 231 -12.77 -2.90 -3.28
C LEU A 231 -12.45 -4.37 -3.01
N SER A 232 -13.49 -5.15 -2.84
CA SER A 232 -13.45 -6.61 -2.95
C SER A 232 -14.81 -7.10 -3.43
N PRO A 233 -14.93 -8.31 -4.00
CA PRO A 233 -16.23 -8.83 -4.43
C PRO A 233 -17.29 -8.77 -3.32
N PRO A 234 -17.04 -9.22 -2.06
CA PRO A 234 -18.03 -9.09 -0.99
C PRO A 234 -18.44 -7.64 -0.68
N VAL A 235 -17.51 -6.68 -0.71
CA VAL A 235 -17.82 -5.26 -0.48
C VAL A 235 -18.74 -4.74 -1.59
N MET A 236 -18.47 -5.09 -2.84
CA MET A 236 -19.32 -4.71 -3.97
C MET A 236 -20.74 -5.31 -3.86
N ASP A 237 -20.84 -6.56 -3.42
CA ASP A 237 -22.14 -7.21 -3.17
C ASP A 237 -22.93 -6.49 -2.07
N MET A 238 -22.26 -6.07 -1.00
CA MET A 238 -22.89 -5.30 0.08
C MET A 238 -23.35 -3.91 -0.36
N ILE A 239 -22.59 -3.24 -1.24
CA ILE A 239 -23.00 -1.96 -1.84
C ILE A 239 -24.24 -2.17 -2.72
N ASN A 240 -24.25 -3.19 -3.57
CA ASN A 240 -25.39 -3.52 -4.43
C ASN A 240 -26.64 -3.89 -3.62
N ALA A 241 -26.46 -4.50 -2.46
CA ALA A 241 -27.55 -4.82 -1.53
C ALA A 241 -27.99 -3.62 -0.66
N GLY A 242 -27.35 -2.46 -0.78
CA GLY A 242 -27.65 -1.25 0.00
C GLY A 242 -27.21 -1.29 1.47
N LYS A 243 -26.43 -2.31 1.86
CA LYS A 243 -25.89 -2.47 3.22
C LYS A 243 -24.74 -1.53 3.50
N VAL A 244 -23.85 -1.37 2.54
CA VAL A 244 -22.73 -0.41 2.55
C VAL A 244 -23.07 0.74 1.60
N LYS A 245 -22.89 1.98 2.05
CA LYS A 245 -23.26 3.17 1.27
C LYS A 245 -22.30 3.45 0.14
N TYR A 246 -20.99 3.31 0.42
CA TYR A 246 -19.91 3.46 -0.54
C TYR A 246 -18.61 2.88 0.02
N THR A 247 -17.65 2.71 -0.85
CA THR A 247 -16.26 2.44 -0.52
C THR A 247 -15.32 3.41 -1.22
N ILE A 248 -14.17 3.69 -0.62
CA ILE A 248 -13.08 4.48 -1.22
C ILE A 248 -12.11 3.50 -1.88
N ASP A 249 -11.95 3.59 -3.20
CA ASP A 249 -11.00 2.76 -3.95
C ASP A 249 -9.61 3.39 -3.93
N GLN A 250 -8.63 2.67 -3.44
CA GLN A 250 -7.23 3.07 -3.44
C GLN A 250 -6.48 2.65 -4.71
N GLN A 251 -7.13 1.99 -5.66
CA GLN A 251 -6.51 1.47 -6.88
C GLN A 251 -5.33 0.54 -6.60
N GLN A 252 -5.55 -0.49 -5.79
CA GLN A 252 -4.54 -1.43 -5.28
C GLN A 252 -3.56 -1.92 -6.35
N ARG A 253 -4.10 -2.27 -7.54
CA ARG A 253 -3.27 -2.76 -8.64
C ARG A 253 -2.28 -1.70 -9.13
N LEU A 254 -2.70 -0.43 -9.19
CA LEU A 254 -1.80 0.66 -9.59
C LEU A 254 -0.75 0.95 -8.53
N GLN A 255 -1.08 0.78 -7.25
CA GLN A 255 -0.08 0.90 -6.17
C GLN A 255 1.04 -0.15 -6.30
N GLY A 256 0.74 -1.33 -6.82
CA GLY A 256 1.77 -2.32 -7.14
C GLY A 256 2.49 -2.06 -8.46
N TYR A 257 1.74 -1.61 -9.49
CA TYR A 257 2.25 -1.44 -10.85
C TYR A 257 3.18 -0.23 -11.00
N MET A 258 2.75 0.93 -10.54
CA MET A 258 3.43 2.21 -10.77
C MET A 258 4.84 2.28 -10.16
N PRO A 259 5.10 1.79 -8.93
CA PRO A 259 6.45 1.83 -8.38
C PRO A 259 7.47 1.07 -9.22
N VAL A 260 7.12 -0.10 -9.72
CA VAL A 260 8.02 -0.93 -10.55
C VAL A 260 8.32 -0.25 -11.88
N ILE A 261 7.32 0.29 -12.57
CA ILE A 261 7.53 1.07 -13.79
C ILE A 261 8.41 2.29 -13.52
N THR A 262 8.18 2.98 -12.40
CA THR A 262 8.97 4.17 -12.07
C THR A 262 10.44 3.83 -11.78
N LEU A 263 10.71 2.73 -11.08
CA LEU A 263 12.08 2.24 -10.85
C LEU A 263 12.77 1.89 -12.18
N HIS A 264 12.07 1.21 -13.08
CA HIS A 264 12.59 0.91 -14.42
C HIS A 264 12.93 2.18 -15.21
N LEU A 265 12.03 3.15 -15.24
CA LEU A 265 12.27 4.43 -15.92
C LEU A 265 13.41 5.22 -15.27
N TYR A 266 13.56 5.14 -13.96
CA TYR A 266 14.67 5.75 -13.22
C TYR A 266 16.01 5.12 -13.61
N ASN A 267 16.11 3.80 -13.58
CA ASN A 267 17.34 3.04 -13.87
C ASN A 267 17.78 3.17 -15.33
N THR A 268 16.83 3.21 -16.25
CA THR A 268 17.11 3.37 -17.69
C THR A 268 17.37 4.82 -18.13
N GLY A 269 17.31 5.78 -17.19
CA GLY A 269 17.49 7.21 -17.49
C GLY A 269 16.32 7.83 -18.28
N ALA A 270 15.21 7.11 -18.44
CA ALA A 270 14.01 7.61 -19.12
C ALA A 270 13.15 8.49 -18.21
N ALA A 271 13.33 8.42 -16.87
CA ALA A 271 12.72 9.32 -15.91
C ALA A 271 13.81 10.04 -15.13
N VAL A 272 13.64 11.34 -14.95
CA VAL A 272 14.44 12.14 -14.03
C VAL A 272 13.68 12.18 -12.70
N SER A 273 14.29 11.65 -11.62
CA SER A 273 13.72 11.82 -10.29
C SER A 273 13.98 13.23 -9.83
N TYR A 274 12.99 14.06 -9.97
CA TYR A 274 12.93 15.29 -9.20
C TYR A 274 11.95 15.07 -8.06
N THR A 275 12.24 15.66 -6.93
CA THR A 275 11.29 15.83 -5.83
C THR A 275 10.01 16.57 -6.27
N HIS A 276 10.04 17.12 -7.47
CA HIS A 276 8.90 17.67 -8.20
C HIS A 276 9.03 17.25 -9.66
N LEU A 277 8.05 16.56 -10.21
CA LEU A 277 7.84 16.45 -11.64
C LEU A 277 7.47 17.85 -12.17
N THR A 278 8.46 18.68 -12.40
CA THR A 278 8.27 19.84 -13.27
C THR A 278 8.34 19.31 -14.69
N LEU A 279 7.18 19.15 -15.33
CA LEU A 279 7.16 19.03 -16.78
C LEU A 279 7.95 20.21 -17.34
N PRO A 280 8.88 19.98 -18.32
CA PRO A 280 9.54 21.09 -18.96
C PRO A 280 8.45 21.97 -19.59
N THR A 281 8.34 23.20 -19.10
CA THR A 281 7.56 24.22 -19.78
C THR A 281 8.20 24.43 -21.15
N ARG A 282 7.52 24.00 -22.20
CA ARG A 282 7.91 24.37 -23.55
C ARG A 282 7.88 25.90 -23.66
N SER A 283 9.06 26.49 -23.75
CA SER A 283 9.24 27.87 -24.18
C SER A 283 8.88 28.01 -25.66
#